data_ddf94494124359a736af9adac8f332ff
#
_entry.id   ddf94494124359a736af9adac8f332ff
#
_cell.length_a   1.000
_cell.length_b   1.000
_cell.length_c   1.000
_cell.angle_alpha   90.00
_cell.angle_beta   90.00
_cell.angle_gamma   90.00
#
_symmetry.space_group_name_H-M   'P 1'
#
loop_
_entity.id
_entity.type
_entity.pdbx_description
1 polymer ?
#
loop_
_entity_poly.entity_id
_entity_poly.type
_entity_poly.pdbx_seq_one_letter_code
_entity_poly.pdbx_strand_id
1 'polypeptide(L)'
;MNHHSSRDVGSVLTHRVPARIAVIGAGVAGLTCARELCLRGYDPVVFEADDRLGGRCSSRATRIGWFDDAAQCISGATRLASYAVQRPGELAAVHPWTVPATPAEDEPKGKNRDKDEDETEVTRTLNLMGAVGVPSMLALANAIARPLDVRLRTPIRHAQRRGAGWVLRGEAGEIEEGFQALVLAIPAPLALSLAQESPGLTAALRAVRYRSRWVLLLGSERPVGLPGYREYQGGPIERVAAMHSKPGRASNLPQRWFIEADEQWSLRHAHDDADAVADLLLDNFRAHVGRPVTPNFLCAQQWRHAFVETPAAMPGHSECLWDDEMLLGVCGDSVVASQVDRVHRSGLELARTMAKGLTARRERIAVRLLDRGIRNAVEAQAAHG
;
A
#
# COMPACT_ATOMS: atom_id res chain seq x y z
N MET A 1 -31.17 -59.95 -29.15
CA MET A 1 -30.11 -59.45 -28.30
C MET A 1 -29.64 -58.12 -28.83
N ASN A 2 -30.25 -57.01 -28.36
CA ASN A 2 -29.94 -55.69 -28.81
C ASN A 2 -29.08 -55.01 -27.74
N HIS A 3 -27.81 -54.76 -28.05
CA HIS A 3 -26.93 -53.94 -27.26
C HIS A 3 -27.20 -52.46 -27.58
N HIS A 4 -27.84 -51.78 -26.66
CA HIS A 4 -27.84 -50.31 -26.62
C HIS A 4 -26.48 -49.79 -26.12
N SER A 5 -25.74 -49.21 -27.04
CA SER A 5 -24.55 -48.40 -26.74
C SER A 5 -25.00 -47.08 -26.14
N SER A 6 -24.86 -46.90 -24.85
CA SER A 6 -24.94 -45.62 -24.16
C SER A 6 -23.72 -44.77 -24.54
N ARG A 7 -23.95 -43.76 -25.37
CA ARG A 7 -22.94 -42.73 -25.63
C ARG A 7 -22.72 -41.94 -24.35
N ASP A 8 -21.57 -42.14 -23.78
CA ASP A 8 -21.02 -41.37 -22.68
C ASP A 8 -20.83 -39.91 -23.15
N VAL A 9 -21.71 -38.99 -22.70
CA VAL A 9 -21.55 -37.57 -22.92
C VAL A 9 -20.49 -37.11 -21.93
N GLY A 10 -19.24 -37.30 -22.32
CA GLY A 10 -18.09 -36.84 -21.62
C GLY A 10 -18.22 -35.32 -21.36
N SER A 11 -18.28 -34.96 -20.10
CA SER A 11 -18.26 -33.57 -19.65
C SER A 11 -16.97 -32.91 -20.15
N VAL A 12 -17.08 -32.15 -21.22
CA VAL A 12 -16.03 -31.22 -21.66
C VAL A 12 -15.96 -30.12 -20.61
N LEU A 13 -15.20 -30.36 -19.56
CA LEU A 13 -14.71 -29.29 -18.69
C LEU A 13 -13.84 -28.37 -19.55
N THR A 14 -14.46 -27.39 -20.16
CA THR A 14 -13.74 -26.28 -20.80
C THR A 14 -12.93 -25.60 -19.69
N HIS A 15 -11.64 -25.87 -19.63
CA HIS A 15 -10.69 -25.10 -18.82
C HIS A 15 -10.78 -23.64 -19.27
N ARG A 16 -11.60 -22.89 -18.56
CA ARG A 16 -11.80 -21.47 -18.86
C ARG A 16 -10.53 -20.75 -18.45
N VAL A 17 -9.81 -20.18 -19.41
CA VAL A 17 -8.64 -19.33 -19.14
C VAL A 17 -9.05 -18.21 -18.19
N PRO A 18 -8.39 -18.05 -17.03
CA PRO A 18 -8.70 -16.97 -16.11
C PRO A 18 -8.59 -15.61 -16.79
N ALA A 19 -9.49 -14.70 -16.45
CA ALA A 19 -9.41 -13.35 -16.98
C ALA A 19 -8.23 -12.61 -16.39
N ARG A 20 -7.32 -12.11 -17.23
CA ARG A 20 -6.16 -11.32 -16.84
C ARG A 20 -6.59 -9.93 -16.40
N ILE A 21 -6.03 -9.46 -15.31
CA ILE A 21 -6.29 -8.13 -14.73
C ILE A 21 -4.96 -7.44 -14.49
N ALA A 22 -4.79 -6.24 -15.06
CA ALA A 22 -3.62 -5.44 -14.78
C ALA A 22 -3.82 -4.65 -13.46
N VAL A 23 -2.82 -4.64 -12.60
CA VAL A 23 -2.80 -3.86 -11.37
C VAL A 23 -1.56 -2.97 -11.38
N ILE A 24 -1.75 -1.66 -11.41
CA ILE A 24 -0.66 -0.68 -11.42
C ILE A 24 -0.41 -0.20 -10.00
N GLY A 25 0.79 -0.53 -9.50
CA GLY A 25 1.27 -0.21 -8.16
C GLY A 25 1.26 -1.42 -7.21
N ALA A 26 2.44 -1.78 -6.69
CA ALA A 26 2.64 -2.84 -5.71
C ALA A 26 2.69 -2.32 -4.26
N GLY A 27 1.94 -1.25 -3.96
CA GLY A 27 1.63 -0.83 -2.60
C GLY A 27 0.65 -1.80 -1.92
N VAL A 28 0.40 -1.62 -0.62
CA VAL A 28 -0.49 -2.50 0.16
C VAL A 28 -1.87 -2.64 -0.48
N ALA A 29 -2.45 -1.55 -1.01
CA ALA A 29 -3.76 -1.59 -1.66
C ALA A 29 -3.76 -2.46 -2.93
N GLY A 30 -2.79 -2.25 -3.83
CA GLY A 30 -2.69 -2.98 -5.10
C GLY A 30 -2.40 -4.47 -4.89
N LEU A 31 -1.45 -4.80 -4.00
CA LEU A 31 -1.13 -6.18 -3.64
C LEU A 31 -2.34 -6.89 -3.01
N THR A 32 -3.08 -6.21 -2.12
CA THR A 32 -4.28 -6.76 -1.50
C THR A 32 -5.37 -7.01 -2.54
N CYS A 33 -5.61 -6.04 -3.43
CA CYS A 33 -6.58 -6.19 -4.51
C CYS A 33 -6.22 -7.36 -5.43
N ALA A 34 -4.96 -7.43 -5.87
CA ALA A 34 -4.48 -8.52 -6.71
C ALA A 34 -4.63 -9.88 -6.03
N ARG A 35 -4.22 -10.02 -4.75
CA ARG A 35 -4.35 -11.28 -4.01
C ARG A 35 -5.80 -11.72 -3.87
N GLU A 36 -6.71 -10.82 -3.55
CA GLU A 36 -8.14 -11.12 -3.43
C GLU A 36 -8.74 -11.53 -4.78
N LEU A 37 -8.33 -10.90 -5.89
CA LEU A 37 -8.71 -11.30 -7.25
C LEU A 37 -8.17 -12.70 -7.60
N CYS A 38 -6.91 -12.99 -7.27
CA CYS A 38 -6.31 -14.32 -7.46
C CYS A 38 -7.10 -15.39 -6.70
N LEU A 39 -7.46 -15.16 -5.44
CA LEU A 39 -8.29 -16.07 -4.63
C LEU A 39 -9.69 -16.29 -5.23
N ARG A 40 -10.17 -15.39 -6.08
CA ARG A 40 -11.44 -15.49 -6.81
C ARG A 40 -11.31 -16.09 -8.23
N GLY A 41 -10.11 -16.61 -8.56
CA GLY A 41 -9.87 -17.29 -9.83
C GLY A 41 -9.61 -16.36 -11.02
N TYR A 42 -9.22 -15.10 -10.78
CA TYR A 42 -8.68 -14.21 -11.79
C TYR A 42 -7.16 -14.36 -11.88
N ASP A 43 -6.57 -13.84 -12.97
CA ASP A 43 -5.12 -13.84 -13.22
C ASP A 43 -4.59 -12.38 -13.15
N PRO A 44 -4.32 -11.84 -11.94
CA PRO A 44 -3.79 -10.50 -11.79
C PRO A 44 -2.28 -10.47 -12.05
N VAL A 45 -1.85 -9.48 -12.83
CA VAL A 45 -0.43 -9.11 -13.03
C VAL A 45 -0.22 -7.73 -12.42
N VAL A 46 0.73 -7.62 -11.49
CA VAL A 46 1.04 -6.38 -10.78
C VAL A 46 2.26 -5.72 -11.41
N PHE A 47 2.15 -4.46 -11.78
CA PHE A 47 3.24 -3.65 -12.34
C PHE A 47 3.67 -2.60 -11.32
N GLU A 48 4.95 -2.59 -10.98
CA GLU A 48 5.56 -1.66 -10.04
C GLU A 48 6.73 -0.93 -10.71
N ALA A 49 6.74 0.39 -10.57
CA ALA A 49 7.78 1.23 -11.14
C ALA A 49 9.10 1.15 -10.36
N ASP A 50 9.02 0.96 -9.04
CA ASP A 50 10.18 0.86 -8.14
C ASP A 50 10.81 -0.55 -8.21
N ASP A 51 11.97 -0.70 -7.60
CA ASP A 51 12.69 -1.97 -7.46
C ASP A 51 12.25 -2.80 -6.25
N ARG A 52 11.25 -2.34 -5.49
CA ARG A 52 10.75 -2.96 -4.27
C ARG A 52 9.23 -2.82 -4.11
N LEU A 53 8.67 -3.74 -3.36
CA LEU A 53 7.25 -3.78 -3.01
C LEU A 53 6.91 -2.82 -1.86
N GLY A 54 5.61 -2.63 -1.64
CA GLY A 54 5.07 -2.02 -0.43
C GLY A 54 4.79 -0.52 -0.55
N GLY A 55 5.36 0.18 -1.53
CA GLY A 55 5.22 1.63 -1.65
C GLY A 55 5.63 2.33 -0.35
N ARG A 56 4.73 3.10 0.27
CA ARG A 56 4.99 3.77 1.57
C ARG A 56 5.03 2.82 2.78
N CYS A 57 4.68 1.55 2.62
CA CYS A 57 4.86 0.49 3.62
C CYS A 57 6.06 -0.40 3.28
N SER A 58 7.11 0.20 2.73
CA SER A 58 8.34 -0.47 2.32
C SER A 58 9.47 -0.19 3.30
N SER A 59 10.63 -0.76 3.02
CA SER A 59 11.87 -0.51 3.76
C SER A 59 13.03 -0.45 2.78
N ARG A 60 14.01 0.39 3.07
CA ARG A 60 15.21 0.59 2.26
C ARG A 60 16.39 -0.14 2.89
N ALA A 61 17.07 -0.97 2.11
CA ALA A 61 18.35 -1.55 2.48
C ALA A 61 19.46 -0.51 2.31
N THR A 62 20.33 -0.41 3.31
CA THR A 62 21.51 0.46 3.28
C THR A 62 22.73 -0.29 3.79
N ARG A 63 23.93 0.28 3.64
CA ARG A 63 25.18 -0.31 4.16
C ARG A 63 25.21 -0.52 5.67
N ILE A 64 24.32 0.16 6.41
CA ILE A 64 24.22 0.04 7.87
C ILE A 64 22.95 -0.70 8.34
N GLY A 65 22.21 -1.31 7.42
CA GLY A 65 21.00 -2.08 7.66
C GLY A 65 19.74 -1.44 7.08
N TRP A 66 18.58 -1.98 7.46
CA TRP A 66 17.29 -1.57 6.93
C TRP A 66 16.73 -0.34 7.65
N PHE A 67 16.12 0.56 6.87
CA PHE A 67 15.26 1.65 7.35
C PHE A 67 13.84 1.46 6.84
N ASP A 68 12.85 1.63 7.70
CA ASP A 68 11.48 1.87 7.29
C ASP A 68 11.40 3.37 6.93
N ASP A 69 11.31 3.67 5.64
CA ASP A 69 11.55 5.03 5.13
C ASP A 69 10.26 5.86 4.91
N ALA A 70 9.10 5.32 5.33
CA ALA A 70 7.83 6.04 5.35
C ALA A 70 6.94 5.60 6.53
N ALA A 71 6.05 4.61 6.36
CA ALA A 71 5.20 4.14 7.45
C ALA A 71 6.05 3.51 8.57
N GLN A 72 5.88 4.02 9.80
CA GLN A 72 6.65 3.53 10.94
C GLN A 72 5.95 2.41 11.70
N CYS A 73 4.63 2.34 11.61
CA CYS A 73 3.81 1.27 12.20
C CYS A 73 2.48 1.13 11.43
N ILE A 74 1.73 0.11 11.77
CA ILE A 74 0.42 -0.23 11.26
C ILE A 74 -0.56 -0.09 12.42
N SER A 75 -1.46 0.89 12.36
CA SER A 75 -2.60 0.99 13.26
C SER A 75 -3.69 -0.02 12.85
N GLY A 76 -4.47 -0.55 13.80
CA GLY A 76 -5.52 -1.52 13.48
C GLY A 76 -5.05 -2.91 13.00
N ALA A 77 -3.81 -3.26 13.30
CA ALA A 77 -3.04 -4.37 12.74
C ALA A 77 -3.67 -5.78 12.87
N THR A 78 -4.64 -5.99 13.76
CA THR A 78 -5.21 -7.32 14.01
C THR A 78 -5.84 -7.97 12.77
N ARG A 79 -6.58 -7.23 11.96
CA ARG A 79 -7.19 -7.75 10.73
C ARG A 79 -6.17 -7.94 9.61
N LEU A 80 -5.26 -6.99 9.47
CA LEU A 80 -4.23 -7.03 8.45
C LEU A 80 -3.18 -8.12 8.76
N ALA A 81 -2.81 -8.31 10.03
CA ALA A 81 -1.95 -9.40 10.47
C ALA A 81 -2.58 -10.77 10.17
N SER A 82 -3.88 -10.94 10.45
CA SER A 82 -4.61 -12.18 10.13
C SER A 82 -4.62 -12.47 8.63
N TYR A 83 -4.76 -11.44 7.80
CA TYR A 83 -4.73 -11.57 6.35
C TYR A 83 -3.33 -11.99 5.83
N ALA A 84 -2.27 -11.44 6.41
CA ALA A 84 -0.89 -11.75 6.03
C ALA A 84 -0.43 -13.15 6.48
N VAL A 85 -1.05 -13.71 7.55
CA VAL A 85 -0.62 -14.95 8.23
C VAL A 85 -1.55 -16.15 7.92
N GLN A 86 -2.25 -16.19 6.82
CA GLN A 86 -3.28 -17.20 6.54
C GLN A 86 -2.77 -18.65 6.31
N ARG A 87 -1.52 -18.99 6.59
CA ARG A 87 -1.01 -20.36 6.46
C ARG A 87 -0.39 -20.89 7.75
N PRO A 88 -0.77 -22.10 8.21
CA PRO A 88 -0.09 -22.77 9.31
C PRO A 88 1.41 -22.93 9.02
N GLY A 89 2.27 -22.52 9.95
CA GLY A 89 3.73 -22.65 9.84
C GLY A 89 4.46 -21.44 9.25
N GLU A 90 3.78 -20.38 8.82
CA GLU A 90 4.41 -19.10 8.49
C GLU A 90 4.56 -18.23 9.73
N LEU A 91 5.80 -17.77 9.98
CA LEU A 91 6.05 -16.75 11.02
C LEU A 91 5.21 -15.50 10.71
N ALA A 92 4.54 -14.97 11.72
CA ALA A 92 3.76 -13.73 11.59
C ALA A 92 4.68 -12.62 11.04
N ALA A 93 4.36 -12.13 9.83
CA ALA A 93 5.12 -11.04 9.22
C ALA A 93 4.96 -9.70 9.95
N VAL A 94 4.09 -9.65 10.98
CA VAL A 94 3.71 -8.44 11.71
C VAL A 94 3.71 -8.71 13.21
N HIS A 95 4.41 -7.85 13.97
CA HIS A 95 4.53 -7.95 15.42
C HIS A 95 4.17 -6.64 16.12
N PRO A 96 3.61 -6.68 17.35
CA PRO A 96 3.37 -5.47 18.14
C PRO A 96 4.67 -4.69 18.38
N TRP A 97 4.61 -3.37 18.27
CA TRP A 97 5.70 -2.46 18.63
C TRP A 97 5.28 -1.61 19.82
N THR A 98 6.01 -1.75 20.91
CA THR A 98 5.83 -0.99 22.13
C THR A 98 7.05 -0.13 22.42
N VAL A 99 6.83 1.06 22.93
CA VAL A 99 7.90 1.96 23.40
C VAL A 99 7.62 2.37 24.84
N PRO A 100 8.65 2.68 25.67
CA PRO A 100 8.43 3.24 26.98
C PRO A 100 7.55 4.49 26.89
N ALA A 101 6.57 4.63 27.76
CA ALA A 101 5.82 5.86 27.89
C ALA A 101 6.78 7.00 28.23
N THR A 102 6.72 8.08 27.47
CA THR A 102 7.44 9.30 27.82
C THR A 102 6.67 9.95 28.97
N PRO A 103 7.30 10.30 30.10
CA PRO A 103 6.63 11.12 31.11
C PRO A 103 6.13 12.41 30.45
N ALA A 104 4.90 12.79 30.69
CA ALA A 104 4.39 14.08 30.24
C ALA A 104 5.29 15.19 30.80
N GLU A 105 5.90 16.01 29.93
CA GLU A 105 6.78 17.11 30.33
C GLU A 105 6.02 18.26 31.04
N ASP A 106 4.68 18.15 31.21
CA ASP A 106 3.78 19.18 31.74
C ASP A 106 2.98 18.74 32.99
N GLU A 107 3.56 17.99 33.92
CA GLU A 107 3.02 18.08 35.28
C GLU A 107 3.75 19.19 36.04
N PRO A 108 3.05 20.22 36.57
CA PRO A 108 3.68 21.26 37.36
C PRO A 108 4.30 20.62 38.58
N LYS A 109 5.62 20.82 38.75
CA LYS A 109 6.39 20.46 39.94
C LYS A 109 5.81 21.19 41.16
N GLY A 110 4.85 20.57 41.82
CA GLY A 110 4.24 21.15 43.00
C GLY A 110 3.25 20.24 43.69
N LYS A 111 3.79 19.26 44.45
CA LYS A 111 3.28 18.90 45.78
C LYS A 111 4.24 17.88 46.38
N ASN A 112 4.71 18.21 47.60
CA ASN A 112 5.52 17.36 48.46
C ASN A 112 5.07 15.90 48.42
N ARG A 113 5.92 15.02 47.93
CA ARG A 113 5.82 13.59 48.24
C ARG A 113 6.79 13.34 49.41
N ASP A 114 6.21 12.93 50.50
CA ASP A 114 6.90 12.44 51.67
C ASP A 114 7.85 11.30 51.25
N LYS A 115 9.09 11.42 51.76
CA LYS A 115 10.11 10.39 51.66
C LYS A 115 9.71 9.27 52.61
N ASP A 116 9.17 8.21 52.11
CA ASP A 116 9.17 6.86 52.71
C ASP A 116 8.28 5.96 51.80
N GLU A 117 8.81 5.52 50.71
CA GLU A 117 8.30 4.31 50.03
C GLU A 117 9.47 3.59 49.35
N ASP A 118 9.60 2.36 49.79
CA ASP A 118 10.39 1.24 49.31
C ASP A 118 10.69 1.29 47.80
N GLU A 119 11.89 0.85 47.41
CA GLU A 119 12.27 0.59 46.00
C GLU A 119 11.38 -0.48 45.38
N THR A 120 10.13 -0.19 45.16
CA THR A 120 9.22 -1.01 44.34
C THR A 120 9.47 -0.70 42.90
N GLU A 121 9.83 -1.75 42.20
CA GLU A 121 9.91 -1.97 40.76
C GLU A 121 9.08 -0.94 39.96
N VAL A 122 9.75 0.06 39.38
CA VAL A 122 9.12 1.05 38.53
C VAL A 122 8.54 0.29 37.33
N THR A 123 7.26 -0.05 37.40
CA THR A 123 6.50 -0.62 36.28
C THR A 123 6.52 0.40 35.14
N ARG A 124 7.46 0.24 34.21
CA ARG A 124 7.53 1.09 33.02
C ARG A 124 6.28 0.87 32.19
N THR A 125 5.39 1.85 32.21
CA THR A 125 4.23 1.83 31.31
C THR A 125 4.75 1.81 29.87
N LEU A 126 4.31 0.85 29.07
CA LEU A 126 4.63 0.73 27.66
C LEU A 126 3.45 1.23 26.83
N ASN A 127 3.71 2.12 25.89
CA ASN A 127 2.72 2.53 24.90
C ASN A 127 2.80 1.62 23.67
N LEU A 128 1.66 1.01 23.31
CA LEU A 128 1.53 0.26 22.07
C LEU A 128 1.43 1.25 20.91
N MET A 129 2.45 1.32 20.05
CA MET A 129 2.48 2.18 18.87
C MET A 129 1.68 1.60 17.70
N GLY A 130 1.40 0.32 17.72
CA GLY A 130 0.78 -0.43 16.64
C GLY A 130 1.56 -1.71 16.35
N ALA A 131 1.51 -2.18 15.12
CA ALA A 131 2.31 -3.33 14.69
C ALA A 131 3.32 -2.93 13.62
N VAL A 132 4.40 -3.70 13.51
CA VAL A 132 5.44 -3.50 12.49
C VAL A 132 5.72 -4.81 11.76
N GLY A 133 6.06 -4.72 10.49
CA GLY A 133 6.59 -5.85 9.73
C GLY A 133 7.93 -6.32 10.31
N VAL A 134 8.21 -7.61 10.29
CA VAL A 134 9.46 -8.23 10.78
C VAL A 134 10.06 -9.11 9.68
N PRO A 135 11.34 -8.95 9.34
CA PRO A 135 12.38 -8.11 9.94
C PRO A 135 12.34 -6.62 9.54
N SER A 136 11.44 -6.20 8.67
CA SER A 136 11.24 -4.82 8.21
C SER A 136 9.79 -4.61 7.78
N MET A 137 9.34 -3.38 7.57
CA MET A 137 7.97 -3.11 7.10
C MET A 137 7.67 -3.78 5.76
N LEU A 138 8.68 -3.97 4.91
CA LEU A 138 8.57 -4.70 3.64
C LEU A 138 8.06 -6.15 3.80
N ALA A 139 8.24 -6.78 4.97
CA ALA A 139 7.81 -8.16 5.21
C ALA A 139 6.28 -8.33 5.00
N LEU A 140 5.48 -7.33 5.35
CA LEU A 140 4.04 -7.33 5.10
C LEU A 140 3.73 -7.39 3.60
N ALA A 141 4.34 -6.52 2.81
CA ALA A 141 4.12 -6.49 1.36
C ALA A 141 4.57 -7.80 0.70
N ASN A 142 5.72 -8.34 1.10
CA ASN A 142 6.22 -9.64 0.64
C ASN A 142 5.24 -10.78 0.96
N ALA A 143 4.67 -10.80 2.16
CA ALA A 143 3.70 -11.83 2.55
C ALA A 143 2.41 -11.76 1.70
N ILE A 144 1.93 -10.56 1.38
CA ILE A 144 0.76 -10.38 0.52
C ILE A 144 1.09 -10.78 -0.93
N ALA A 145 2.29 -10.46 -1.42
CA ALA A 145 2.69 -10.65 -2.81
C ALA A 145 3.04 -12.10 -3.20
N ARG A 146 3.31 -13.00 -2.24
CA ARG A 146 3.81 -14.37 -2.50
C ARG A 146 3.12 -15.14 -3.63
N PRO A 147 1.77 -15.13 -3.76
CA PRO A 147 1.10 -15.89 -4.82
C PRO A 147 0.96 -15.11 -6.14
N LEU A 148 1.53 -13.90 -6.27
CA LEU A 148 1.24 -12.98 -7.36
C LEU A 148 2.38 -12.92 -8.38
N ASP A 149 2.04 -12.71 -9.66
CA ASP A 149 2.97 -12.24 -10.69
C ASP A 149 3.20 -10.72 -10.48
N VAL A 150 4.35 -10.36 -9.92
CA VAL A 150 4.74 -8.96 -9.66
C VAL A 150 5.96 -8.61 -10.48
N ARG A 151 5.82 -7.61 -11.34
CA ARG A 151 6.85 -7.10 -12.22
C ARG A 151 7.39 -5.79 -11.70
N LEU A 152 8.54 -5.84 -11.05
CA LEU A 152 9.27 -4.67 -10.55
C LEU A 152 9.98 -3.94 -11.69
N ARG A 153 10.34 -2.68 -11.48
CA ARG A 153 11.01 -1.81 -12.46
C ARG A 153 10.28 -1.75 -13.80
N THR A 154 8.94 -1.81 -13.73
CA THR A 154 8.09 -1.81 -14.91
C THR A 154 7.08 -0.65 -14.81
N PRO A 155 7.54 0.60 -15.02
CA PRO A 155 6.69 1.77 -14.97
C PRO A 155 5.72 1.81 -16.16
N ILE A 156 4.43 1.78 -15.89
CA ILE A 156 3.38 1.93 -16.91
C ILE A 156 3.07 3.43 -17.06
N ARG A 157 3.19 3.95 -18.27
CA ARG A 157 2.99 5.37 -18.61
C ARG A 157 1.69 5.66 -19.33
N HIS A 158 1.17 4.68 -20.07
CA HIS A 158 -0.08 4.80 -20.81
C HIS A 158 -0.92 3.55 -20.68
N ALA A 159 -2.23 3.74 -20.61
CA ALA A 159 -3.22 2.68 -20.66
C ALA A 159 -4.32 3.09 -21.63
N GLN A 160 -4.67 2.20 -22.55
CA GLN A 160 -5.67 2.46 -23.57
C GLN A 160 -6.61 1.27 -23.74
N ARG A 161 -7.87 1.55 -23.90
CA ARG A 161 -8.88 0.55 -24.24
C ARG A 161 -8.78 0.18 -25.71
N ARG A 162 -8.61 -1.12 -26.04
CA ARG A 162 -8.66 -1.64 -27.39
C ARG A 162 -9.63 -2.81 -27.46
N GLY A 163 -10.74 -2.61 -28.15
CA GLY A 163 -11.81 -3.62 -28.20
C GLY A 163 -12.34 -3.98 -26.81
N ALA A 164 -12.24 -5.24 -26.44
CA ALA A 164 -12.72 -5.74 -25.15
C ALA A 164 -11.67 -5.70 -24.03
N GLY A 165 -10.43 -5.27 -24.31
CA GLY A 165 -9.32 -5.33 -23.36
C GLY A 165 -8.56 -4.03 -23.19
N TRP A 166 -7.62 -4.03 -22.22
CA TRP A 166 -6.67 -2.98 -21.97
C TRP A 166 -5.31 -3.31 -22.57
N VAL A 167 -4.66 -2.30 -23.13
CA VAL A 167 -3.28 -2.31 -23.63
C VAL A 167 -2.50 -1.30 -22.79
N LEU A 168 -1.40 -1.75 -22.22
CA LEU A 168 -0.51 -0.95 -21.40
C LEU A 168 0.79 -0.70 -22.15
N ARG A 169 1.37 0.49 -21.97
CA ARG A 169 2.69 0.84 -22.50
C ARG A 169 3.60 1.30 -21.38
N GLY A 170 4.77 0.69 -21.32
CA GLY A 170 5.83 1.07 -20.41
C GLY A 170 6.60 2.29 -20.90
N GLU A 171 7.61 2.66 -20.12
CA GLU A 171 8.44 3.85 -20.38
C GLU A 171 9.37 3.68 -21.59
N ALA A 172 9.93 2.48 -21.78
CA ALA A 172 10.76 2.15 -22.93
C ALA A 172 9.97 1.72 -24.17
N GLY A 173 8.64 1.83 -24.14
CA GLY A 173 7.76 1.50 -25.25
C GLY A 173 7.30 0.04 -25.31
N GLU A 174 7.67 -0.75 -24.30
CA GLU A 174 7.16 -2.12 -24.16
C GLU A 174 5.62 -2.14 -24.06
N ILE A 175 5.02 -3.15 -24.66
CA ILE A 175 3.57 -3.29 -24.73
C ILE A 175 3.15 -4.55 -24.00
N GLU A 176 2.18 -4.39 -23.10
CA GLU A 176 1.46 -5.47 -22.42
C GLU A 176 -0.03 -5.40 -22.77
N GLU A 177 -0.59 -6.50 -23.20
CA GLU A 177 -1.99 -6.56 -23.67
C GLU A 177 -2.73 -7.81 -23.18
N GLY A 178 -4.03 -7.87 -23.49
CA GLY A 178 -4.87 -9.00 -23.11
C GLY A 178 -5.48 -8.88 -21.70
N PHE A 179 -5.45 -7.71 -21.09
CA PHE A 179 -6.09 -7.48 -19.79
C PHE A 179 -7.58 -7.12 -19.97
N GLN A 180 -8.44 -7.85 -19.28
CA GLN A 180 -9.87 -7.58 -19.30
C GLN A 180 -10.23 -6.33 -18.49
N ALA A 181 -9.53 -6.09 -17.38
CA ALA A 181 -9.74 -4.97 -16.48
C ALA A 181 -8.41 -4.36 -16.03
N LEU A 182 -8.47 -3.11 -15.56
CA LEU A 182 -7.35 -2.34 -15.05
C LEU A 182 -7.64 -1.83 -13.64
N VAL A 183 -6.64 -1.92 -12.76
CA VAL A 183 -6.64 -1.36 -11.41
C VAL A 183 -5.53 -0.34 -11.30
N LEU A 184 -5.86 0.85 -10.79
CA LEU A 184 -4.90 1.90 -10.44
C LEU A 184 -4.80 1.97 -8.90
N ALA A 185 -3.66 1.54 -8.38
CA ALA A 185 -3.33 1.53 -6.95
C ALA A 185 -2.10 2.39 -6.64
N ILE A 186 -1.99 3.52 -7.33
CA ILE A 186 -0.93 4.51 -7.24
C ILE A 186 -1.52 5.87 -6.85
N PRO A 187 -0.70 6.83 -6.37
CA PRO A 187 -1.17 8.17 -6.05
C PRO A 187 -1.94 8.83 -7.20
N ALA A 188 -3.04 9.52 -6.88
CA ALA A 188 -3.94 10.11 -7.87
C ALA A 188 -3.24 10.95 -8.96
N PRO A 189 -2.25 11.82 -8.66
CA PRO A 189 -1.56 12.57 -9.71
C PRO A 189 -0.86 11.68 -10.75
N LEU A 190 -0.35 10.52 -10.33
CA LEU A 190 0.28 9.54 -11.23
C LEU A 190 -0.75 8.70 -11.98
N ALA A 191 -1.93 8.49 -11.40
CA ALA A 191 -3.02 7.72 -12.00
C ALA A 191 -3.75 8.49 -13.11
N LEU A 192 -3.70 9.83 -13.13
CA LEU A 192 -4.44 10.67 -14.08
C LEU A 192 -4.17 10.34 -15.56
N SER A 193 -2.92 10.08 -15.91
CA SER A 193 -2.54 9.72 -17.29
C SER A 193 -3.07 8.36 -17.72
N LEU A 194 -3.34 7.47 -16.75
CA LEU A 194 -3.82 6.10 -16.97
C LEU A 194 -5.35 5.98 -16.91
N ALA A 195 -6.03 7.01 -16.36
CA ALA A 195 -7.48 7.02 -16.16
C ALA A 195 -8.25 7.76 -17.27
N GLN A 196 -7.60 8.23 -18.33
CA GLN A 196 -8.17 9.13 -19.34
C GLN A 196 -9.39 8.55 -20.06
N GLU A 197 -9.47 7.23 -20.19
CA GLU A 197 -10.59 6.52 -20.80
C GLU A 197 -11.89 6.57 -19.94
N SER A 198 -11.79 7.00 -18.67
CA SER A 198 -12.91 7.18 -17.76
C SER A 198 -13.01 8.62 -17.28
N PRO A 199 -13.83 9.48 -17.89
CA PRO A 199 -13.98 10.87 -17.51
C PRO A 199 -14.42 11.04 -16.04
N GLY A 200 -15.29 10.16 -15.54
CA GLY A 200 -15.74 10.19 -14.13
C GLY A 200 -14.62 9.93 -13.14
N LEU A 201 -13.81 8.89 -13.38
CA LEU A 201 -12.65 8.59 -12.53
C LEU A 201 -11.58 9.68 -12.64
N THR A 202 -11.34 10.19 -13.85
CA THR A 202 -10.39 11.30 -14.08
C THR A 202 -10.80 12.54 -13.28
N ALA A 203 -12.08 12.90 -13.28
CA ALA A 203 -12.60 14.04 -12.52
C ALA A 203 -12.43 13.82 -11.01
N ALA A 204 -12.75 12.63 -10.49
CA ALA A 204 -12.57 12.28 -9.08
C ALA A 204 -11.09 12.35 -8.66
N LEU A 205 -10.18 11.80 -9.46
CA LEU A 205 -8.74 11.82 -9.18
C LEU A 205 -8.13 13.23 -9.21
N ARG A 206 -8.64 14.14 -10.06
CA ARG A 206 -8.19 15.54 -10.11
C ARG A 206 -8.48 16.31 -8.83
N ALA A 207 -9.49 15.90 -8.07
CA ALA A 207 -9.87 16.56 -6.82
C ALA A 207 -8.95 16.16 -5.65
N VAL A 208 -8.21 15.06 -5.76
CA VAL A 208 -7.35 14.52 -4.69
C VAL A 208 -6.17 15.46 -4.44
N ARG A 209 -5.91 15.72 -3.17
CA ARG A 209 -4.78 16.54 -2.71
C ARG A 209 -3.90 15.73 -1.78
N TYR A 210 -2.59 15.94 -1.92
CA TYR A 210 -1.58 15.30 -1.08
C TYR A 210 -0.73 16.33 -0.36
N ARG A 211 -0.28 15.95 0.82
CA ARG A 211 0.76 16.65 1.59
C ARG A 211 2.08 15.97 1.35
N SER A 212 3.11 16.77 1.12
CA SER A 212 4.48 16.24 1.03
C SER A 212 5.15 16.20 2.40
N ARG A 213 6.16 15.33 2.54
CA ARG A 213 7.01 15.24 3.73
C ARG A 213 8.45 15.02 3.34
N TRP A 214 9.34 15.71 4.01
CA TRP A 214 10.74 15.35 4.04
C TRP A 214 10.99 14.37 5.17
N VAL A 215 11.81 13.38 4.91
CA VAL A 215 12.29 12.44 5.92
C VAL A 215 13.80 12.35 5.84
N LEU A 216 14.44 12.24 7.01
CA LEU A 216 15.87 12.00 7.13
C LEU A 216 16.09 10.61 7.69
N LEU A 217 16.88 9.80 7.01
CA LEU A 217 17.40 8.53 7.48
C LEU A 217 18.80 8.76 8.03
N LEU A 218 18.95 8.58 9.33
CA LEU A 218 20.18 8.88 10.06
C LEU A 218 20.75 7.61 10.71
N GLY A 219 22.01 7.32 10.44
CA GLY A 219 22.80 6.37 11.18
C GLY A 219 23.73 7.06 12.17
N SER A 220 23.81 6.60 13.40
CA SER A 220 24.72 7.11 14.43
C SER A 220 25.48 5.97 15.11
N GLU A 221 26.81 6.07 15.17
CA GLU A 221 27.65 5.07 15.85
C GLU A 221 27.52 5.13 17.36
N ARG A 222 27.17 6.31 17.91
CA ARG A 222 26.99 6.52 19.33
C ARG A 222 25.49 6.57 19.68
N PRO A 223 25.11 6.09 20.88
CA PRO A 223 23.74 6.20 21.35
C PRO A 223 23.26 7.65 21.38
N VAL A 224 22.12 7.89 20.75
CA VAL A 224 21.48 9.21 20.69
C VAL A 224 20.77 9.56 22.01
N GLY A 225 20.30 8.53 22.74
CA GLY A 225 19.66 8.69 24.07
C GLY A 225 18.25 9.23 24.05
N LEU A 226 17.58 9.14 22.90
CA LEU A 226 16.15 9.36 22.80
C LEU A 226 15.37 8.04 22.97
N PRO A 227 14.08 8.10 23.41
CA PRO A 227 13.20 6.95 23.39
C PRO A 227 12.99 6.44 21.97
N GLY A 228 12.52 5.21 21.83
CA GLY A 228 12.33 4.53 20.54
C GLY A 228 11.37 5.23 19.57
N TYR A 229 10.45 6.07 20.08
CA TYR A 229 9.54 6.89 19.31
C TYR A 229 9.20 8.18 20.08
N ARG A 230 9.12 9.29 19.38
CA ARG A 230 8.68 10.55 19.94
C ARG A 230 8.03 11.42 18.85
N GLU A 231 6.97 12.12 19.23
CA GLU A 231 6.34 13.20 18.46
C GLU A 231 6.66 14.55 19.10
N TYR A 232 6.77 15.57 18.26
CA TYR A 232 7.03 16.94 18.66
C TYR A 232 5.90 17.84 18.10
N GLN A 233 5.61 18.89 18.85
CA GLN A 233 4.66 19.92 18.43
C GLN A 233 5.41 21.22 18.19
N GLY A 234 5.24 21.77 16.99
CA GLY A 234 5.97 22.96 16.57
C GLY A 234 7.44 22.66 16.24
N GLY A 235 8.02 23.47 15.37
CA GLY A 235 9.40 23.29 14.90
C GLY A 235 9.53 22.43 13.65
N PRO A 236 10.78 22.19 13.21
CA PRO A 236 11.06 21.54 11.94
C PRO A 236 10.85 20.02 11.92
N ILE A 237 10.84 19.36 13.08
CA ILE A 237 10.68 17.90 13.21
C ILE A 237 9.32 17.60 13.85
N GLU A 238 8.52 16.76 13.18
CA GLU A 238 7.22 16.30 13.70
C GLU A 238 7.38 15.02 14.51
N ARG A 239 8.18 14.05 14.02
CA ARG A 239 8.37 12.79 14.73
C ARG A 239 9.74 12.16 14.47
N VAL A 240 10.17 11.34 15.43
CA VAL A 240 11.34 10.49 15.29
C VAL A 240 11.01 9.05 15.67
N ALA A 241 11.64 8.09 14.99
CA ALA A 241 11.51 6.67 15.29
C ALA A 241 12.87 5.97 15.21
N ALA A 242 13.21 5.23 16.26
CA ALA A 242 14.42 4.43 16.28
C ALA A 242 14.16 3.05 15.66
N MET A 243 14.88 2.71 14.60
CA MET A 243 14.72 1.39 13.98
C MET A 243 15.05 0.26 14.94
N HIS A 244 16.10 0.41 15.76
CA HIS A 244 16.55 -0.58 16.72
C HIS A 244 15.58 -0.84 17.88
N SER A 245 14.56 -0.01 18.08
CA SER A 245 13.49 -0.25 19.07
C SER A 245 12.37 -1.15 18.54
N LYS A 246 12.35 -1.41 17.24
CA LYS A 246 11.31 -2.22 16.62
C LYS A 246 11.64 -3.70 16.67
N PRO A 247 10.65 -4.60 16.85
CA PRO A 247 10.86 -6.05 16.84
C PRO A 247 11.60 -6.53 15.58
N GLY A 248 12.52 -7.48 15.79
CA GLY A 248 13.27 -8.12 14.70
C GLY A 248 14.31 -7.23 14.02
N ARG A 249 14.57 -6.00 14.49
CA ARG A 249 15.70 -5.17 14.05
C ARG A 249 16.91 -5.46 14.92
N ALA A 250 18.08 -5.58 14.27
CA ALA A 250 19.32 -5.77 15.01
C ALA A 250 19.61 -4.57 15.91
N SER A 251 19.84 -4.84 17.21
CA SER A 251 20.10 -3.80 18.23
C SER A 251 21.58 -3.48 18.42
N ASN A 252 22.47 -4.33 17.92
CA ASN A 252 23.94 -4.25 18.07
C ASN A 252 24.65 -3.49 16.93
N LEU A 253 23.90 -3.01 15.97
CA LEU A 253 24.41 -2.18 14.85
C LEU A 253 24.40 -0.70 15.25
N PRO A 254 25.04 0.18 14.44
CA PRO A 254 24.84 1.61 14.60
C PRO A 254 23.34 1.95 14.77
N GLN A 255 23.02 2.91 15.66
CA GLN A 255 21.65 3.33 15.84
C GLN A 255 21.13 3.95 14.55
N ARG A 256 19.93 3.56 14.14
CA ARG A 256 19.26 4.02 12.93
C ARG A 256 17.99 4.73 13.31
N TRP A 257 17.84 5.96 12.81
CA TRP A 257 16.76 6.86 13.13
C TRP A 257 16.03 7.29 11.87
N PHE A 258 14.73 7.23 11.90
CA PHE A 258 13.82 7.89 10.97
C PHE A 258 13.41 9.22 11.63
N ILE A 259 13.55 10.30 10.90
CA ILE A 259 13.23 11.65 11.35
C ILE A 259 12.32 12.25 10.29
N GLU A 260 11.07 12.56 10.65
CA GLU A 260 10.10 13.16 9.74
C GLU A 260 9.96 14.65 10.04
N ALA A 261 10.11 15.44 9.00
CA ALA A 261 9.93 16.87 9.09
C ALA A 261 8.45 17.25 9.23
N ASP A 262 8.19 18.36 9.92
CA ASP A 262 6.88 19.01 9.98
C ASP A 262 6.35 19.37 8.59
N GLU A 263 5.04 19.45 8.46
CA GLU A 263 4.38 19.72 7.18
C GLU A 263 4.76 21.08 6.60
N GLN A 264 4.64 22.12 7.41
CA GLN A 264 4.91 23.49 6.97
C GLN A 264 6.39 23.68 6.65
N TRP A 265 7.24 23.03 7.44
CA TRP A 265 8.67 22.98 7.17
C TRP A 265 8.94 22.26 5.84
N SER A 266 8.35 21.10 5.62
CA SER A 266 8.50 20.32 4.37
C SER A 266 8.02 21.10 3.14
N LEU A 267 6.95 21.89 3.29
CA LEU A 267 6.43 22.71 2.20
C LEU A 267 7.38 23.86 1.84
N ARG A 268 7.95 24.54 2.85
CA ARG A 268 8.94 25.61 2.62
C ARG A 268 10.21 25.11 1.90
N HIS A 269 10.60 23.87 2.16
CA HIS A 269 11.78 23.23 1.60
C HIS A 269 11.47 22.27 0.44
N ALA A 270 10.29 22.40 -0.19
CA ALA A 270 9.82 21.45 -1.21
C ALA A 270 10.68 21.39 -2.48
N HIS A 271 11.48 22.42 -2.73
CA HIS A 271 12.34 22.54 -3.91
C HIS A 271 13.84 22.53 -3.57
N ASP A 272 14.19 22.35 -2.30
CA ASP A 272 15.59 22.34 -1.87
C ASP A 272 16.26 21.03 -2.24
N ASP A 273 17.56 21.09 -2.34
CA ASP A 273 18.41 19.92 -2.59
C ASP A 273 18.38 18.95 -1.40
N ALA A 274 18.38 17.64 -1.68
CA ALA A 274 18.25 16.61 -0.65
C ALA A 274 19.42 16.63 0.35
N ASP A 275 20.65 16.92 -0.10
CA ASP A 275 21.81 16.97 0.80
C ASP A 275 21.74 18.21 1.71
N ALA A 276 21.31 19.35 1.18
CA ALA A 276 21.06 20.54 1.98
C ALA A 276 19.94 20.32 3.02
N VAL A 277 18.86 19.65 2.64
CA VAL A 277 17.78 19.29 3.56
C VAL A 277 18.28 18.29 4.64
N ALA A 278 19.15 17.35 4.26
CA ALA A 278 19.73 16.41 5.22
C ALA A 278 20.53 17.12 6.31
N ASP A 279 21.36 18.08 5.95
CA ASP A 279 22.14 18.87 6.90
C ASP A 279 21.25 19.72 7.81
N LEU A 280 20.25 20.41 7.25
CA LEU A 280 19.29 21.19 8.01
C LEU A 280 18.51 20.35 9.04
N LEU A 281 18.01 19.17 8.63
CA LEU A 281 17.29 18.27 9.52
C LEU A 281 18.21 17.65 10.58
N LEU A 282 19.46 17.35 10.24
CA LEU A 282 20.45 16.89 11.21
C LEU A 282 20.73 17.91 12.28
N ASP A 283 20.90 19.19 11.90
CA ASP A 283 21.16 20.27 12.88
C ASP A 283 19.95 20.50 13.79
N ASN A 284 18.74 20.46 13.23
CA ASN A 284 17.52 20.52 14.04
C ASN A 284 17.40 19.30 14.98
N PHE A 285 17.76 18.11 14.50
CA PHE A 285 17.77 16.91 15.34
C PHE A 285 18.80 17.00 16.48
N ARG A 286 20.00 17.52 16.22
CA ARG A 286 21.02 17.80 17.24
C ARG A 286 20.51 18.76 18.32
N ALA A 287 19.78 19.79 17.92
CA ALA A 287 19.18 20.75 18.86
C ALA A 287 18.14 20.06 19.77
N HIS A 288 17.32 19.14 19.24
CA HIS A 288 16.35 18.36 20.04
C HIS A 288 17.03 17.37 20.98
N VAL A 289 18.14 16.77 20.55
CA VAL A 289 18.91 15.81 21.36
C VAL A 289 19.71 16.50 22.45
N GLY A 290 20.08 17.79 22.27
CA GLY A 290 20.88 18.59 23.19
C GLY A 290 22.35 18.14 23.29
N ARG A 291 22.84 17.38 22.30
CA ARG A 291 24.23 16.86 22.28
C ARG A 291 24.68 16.58 20.85
N PRO A 292 26.01 16.51 20.63
CA PRO A 292 26.54 16.18 19.30
C PRO A 292 26.09 14.80 18.82
N VAL A 293 25.58 14.72 17.57
CA VAL A 293 25.29 13.48 16.85
C VAL A 293 26.20 13.43 15.64
N THR A 294 27.06 12.41 15.57
CA THR A 294 27.97 12.19 14.43
C THR A 294 27.36 11.14 13.53
N PRO A 295 26.92 11.53 12.31
CA PRO A 295 26.33 10.57 11.38
C PRO A 295 27.40 9.68 10.76
N ASN A 296 27.10 8.39 10.63
CA ASN A 296 27.83 7.48 9.75
C ASN A 296 27.01 7.12 8.50
N PHE A 297 25.73 7.52 8.48
CA PHE A 297 24.84 7.46 7.34
C PHE A 297 23.86 8.62 7.41
N LEU A 298 23.65 9.30 6.31
CA LEU A 298 22.73 10.42 6.19
C LEU A 298 22.09 10.38 4.80
N CYS A 299 20.76 10.46 4.73
CA CYS A 299 20.03 10.47 3.48
C CYS A 299 18.67 11.13 3.70
N ALA A 300 18.43 12.28 3.07
CA ALA A 300 17.10 12.88 3.03
C ALA A 300 16.33 12.38 1.81
N GLN A 301 15.01 12.27 1.96
CA GLN A 301 14.10 11.88 0.90
C GLN A 301 12.80 12.67 1.02
N GLN A 302 12.31 13.18 -0.10
CA GLN A 302 11.00 13.81 -0.17
C GLN A 302 9.93 12.82 -0.61
N TRP A 303 8.94 12.58 0.23
CA TRP A 303 7.70 11.91 -0.13
C TRP A 303 6.69 12.95 -0.62
N ARG A 304 6.63 13.17 -1.94
CA ARG A 304 5.72 14.18 -2.54
C ARG A 304 4.24 13.87 -2.33
N HIS A 305 3.90 12.59 -2.20
CA HIS A 305 2.56 12.09 -1.96
C HIS A 305 2.54 11.31 -0.63
N ALA A 306 3.01 11.95 0.46
CA ALA A 306 3.17 11.29 1.76
C ALA A 306 1.81 10.91 2.36
N PHE A 307 0.90 11.88 2.46
CA PHE A 307 -0.43 11.72 3.02
C PHE A 307 -1.48 12.35 2.13
N VAL A 308 -2.63 11.69 1.99
CA VAL A 308 -3.78 12.31 1.36
C VAL A 308 -4.39 13.32 2.31
N GLU A 309 -4.60 14.54 1.83
CA GLU A 309 -5.30 15.61 2.54
C GLU A 309 -6.79 15.58 2.20
N THR A 310 -7.08 15.51 0.91
CA THR A 310 -8.44 15.43 0.39
C THR A 310 -8.52 14.20 -0.51
N PRO A 311 -9.16 13.12 -0.06
CA PRO A 311 -9.40 11.95 -0.92
C PRO A 311 -10.46 12.26 -1.98
N ALA A 312 -10.58 11.40 -2.98
CA ALA A 312 -11.63 11.50 -3.98
C ALA A 312 -13.01 11.45 -3.34
N ALA A 313 -13.90 12.33 -3.77
CA ALA A 313 -15.29 12.29 -3.34
C ALA A 313 -15.97 11.01 -3.84
N MET A 314 -16.61 10.29 -2.93
CA MET A 314 -17.24 9.01 -3.19
C MET A 314 -18.75 9.09 -3.05
N PRO A 315 -19.54 8.52 -3.97
CA PRO A 315 -20.95 8.27 -3.73
C PRO A 315 -21.12 7.24 -2.61
N GLY A 316 -21.85 7.58 -1.56
CA GLY A 316 -22.07 6.69 -0.43
C GLY A 316 -20.81 6.51 0.44
N HIS A 317 -20.67 5.32 1.05
CA HIS A 317 -19.54 4.96 1.94
C HIS A 317 -18.54 3.99 1.28
N SER A 318 -18.44 4.02 -0.06
CA SER A 318 -17.52 3.13 -0.78
C SER A 318 -16.06 3.48 -0.48
N GLU A 319 -15.22 2.46 -0.33
CA GLU A 319 -13.77 2.61 -0.12
C GLU A 319 -12.96 2.39 -1.41
N CYS A 320 -13.63 2.38 -2.59
CA CYS A 320 -12.99 2.26 -3.91
C CYS A 320 -13.80 2.99 -4.98
N LEU A 321 -13.18 3.28 -6.12
CA LEU A 321 -13.86 3.76 -7.33
C LEU A 321 -13.90 2.63 -8.36
N TRP A 322 -15.02 2.48 -9.05
CA TRP A 322 -15.20 1.47 -10.09
C TRP A 322 -16.03 2.01 -11.26
N ASP A 323 -15.49 1.88 -12.46
CA ASP A 323 -16.18 2.13 -13.73
C ASP A 323 -16.49 0.79 -14.42
N ASP A 324 -17.76 0.37 -14.39
CA ASP A 324 -18.20 -0.92 -14.94
C ASP A 324 -18.16 -0.96 -16.48
N GLU A 325 -18.23 0.18 -17.16
CA GLU A 325 -18.15 0.24 -18.61
C GLU A 325 -16.73 0.08 -19.10
N MET A 326 -15.81 0.81 -18.49
CA MET A 326 -14.39 0.75 -18.80
C MET A 326 -13.69 -0.44 -18.15
N LEU A 327 -14.28 -1.08 -17.14
CA LEU A 327 -13.66 -2.09 -16.29
C LEU A 327 -12.36 -1.54 -15.68
N LEU A 328 -12.45 -0.33 -15.14
CA LEU A 328 -11.36 0.41 -14.54
C LEU A 328 -11.68 0.68 -13.07
N GLY A 329 -10.74 0.35 -12.19
CA GLY A 329 -10.91 0.58 -10.75
C GLY A 329 -9.77 1.37 -10.13
N VAL A 330 -10.06 2.08 -9.04
CA VAL A 330 -9.07 2.79 -8.23
C VAL A 330 -9.21 2.38 -6.77
N CYS A 331 -8.09 2.05 -6.13
CA CYS A 331 -8.02 1.79 -4.69
C CYS A 331 -6.77 2.44 -4.07
N GLY A 332 -6.75 2.47 -2.75
CA GLY A 332 -5.67 3.06 -2.00
C GLY A 332 -6.03 4.42 -1.42
N ASP A 333 -5.04 5.19 -1.00
CA ASP A 333 -5.28 6.45 -0.30
C ASP A 333 -5.84 7.57 -1.19
N SER A 334 -5.83 7.42 -2.50
CA SER A 334 -6.59 8.31 -3.40
C SER A 334 -8.08 8.37 -3.05
N VAL A 335 -8.62 7.31 -2.41
CA VAL A 335 -10.04 7.14 -2.06
C VAL A 335 -10.29 7.08 -0.57
N VAL A 336 -9.28 6.77 0.25
CA VAL A 336 -9.39 6.68 1.72
C VAL A 336 -8.24 7.42 2.39
N ALA A 337 -8.26 7.53 3.73
CA ALA A 337 -7.13 8.10 4.46
C ALA A 337 -5.86 7.25 4.31
N SER A 338 -4.68 7.88 4.35
CA SER A 338 -3.35 7.27 4.21
C SER A 338 -2.95 6.45 5.44
N GLN A 339 -3.77 5.50 5.85
CA GLN A 339 -3.52 4.53 6.93
C GLN A 339 -3.43 3.14 6.32
N VAL A 340 -2.48 2.33 6.78
CA VAL A 340 -2.17 1.02 6.17
C VAL A 340 -3.39 0.08 6.19
N ASP A 341 -4.16 0.02 7.27
CA ASP A 341 -5.37 -0.79 7.36
C ASP A 341 -6.51 -0.26 6.46
N ARG A 342 -6.64 1.05 6.28
CA ARG A 342 -7.64 1.65 5.38
C ARG A 342 -7.33 1.36 3.92
N VAL A 343 -6.09 1.55 3.50
CA VAL A 343 -5.70 1.25 2.11
C VAL A 343 -5.78 -0.25 1.80
N HIS A 344 -5.53 -1.11 2.80
CA HIS A 344 -5.79 -2.55 2.70
C HIS A 344 -7.27 -2.85 2.44
N ARG A 345 -8.19 -2.26 3.23
CA ARG A 345 -9.63 -2.43 3.03
C ARG A 345 -10.10 -1.92 1.68
N SER A 346 -9.56 -0.78 1.23
CA SER A 346 -9.81 -0.23 -0.09
C SER A 346 -9.47 -1.23 -1.20
N GLY A 347 -8.33 -1.92 -1.12
CA GLY A 347 -7.95 -2.98 -2.05
C GLY A 347 -8.91 -4.18 -2.02
N LEU A 348 -9.33 -4.62 -0.83
CA LEU A 348 -10.33 -5.70 -0.68
C LEU A 348 -11.68 -5.33 -1.30
N GLU A 349 -12.15 -4.10 -1.03
CA GLU A 349 -13.43 -3.62 -1.53
C GLU A 349 -13.44 -3.53 -3.05
N LEU A 350 -12.37 -3.00 -3.65
CA LEU A 350 -12.26 -2.94 -5.10
C LEU A 350 -12.28 -4.34 -5.73
N ALA A 351 -11.52 -5.29 -5.20
CA ALA A 351 -11.51 -6.65 -5.72
C ALA A 351 -12.89 -7.31 -5.70
N ARG A 352 -13.66 -7.10 -4.63
CA ARG A 352 -15.03 -7.60 -4.48
C ARG A 352 -15.99 -6.95 -5.47
N THR A 353 -15.90 -5.63 -5.62
CA THR A 353 -16.73 -4.85 -6.55
C THR A 353 -16.46 -5.26 -8.00
N MET A 354 -15.18 -5.37 -8.37
CA MET A 354 -14.76 -5.84 -9.69
C MET A 354 -15.27 -7.26 -9.98
N ALA A 355 -15.13 -8.19 -9.06
CA ALA A 355 -15.57 -9.57 -9.24
C ALA A 355 -17.09 -9.64 -9.50
N LYS A 356 -17.89 -8.85 -8.77
CA LYS A 356 -19.34 -8.74 -9.02
C LYS A 356 -19.64 -8.16 -10.42
N GLY A 357 -19.00 -7.04 -10.79
CA GLY A 357 -19.18 -6.40 -12.10
C GLY A 357 -18.79 -7.32 -13.26
N LEU A 358 -17.63 -7.98 -13.16
CA LEU A 358 -17.15 -8.91 -14.18
C LEU A 358 -18.08 -10.13 -14.34
N THR A 359 -18.61 -10.66 -13.25
CA THR A 359 -19.58 -11.78 -13.28
C THR A 359 -20.87 -11.34 -13.95
N ALA A 360 -21.48 -10.24 -13.52
CA ALA A 360 -22.71 -9.71 -14.11
C ALA A 360 -22.54 -9.40 -15.60
N ARG A 361 -21.38 -8.88 -16.01
CA ARG A 361 -21.10 -8.63 -17.44
C ARG A 361 -21.03 -9.93 -18.24
N ARG A 362 -20.41 -10.98 -17.70
CA ARG A 362 -20.36 -12.30 -18.34
C ARG A 362 -21.75 -12.89 -18.53
N GLU A 363 -22.60 -12.78 -17.51
CA GLU A 363 -24.00 -13.24 -17.58
C GLU A 363 -24.78 -12.47 -18.63
N ARG A 364 -24.67 -11.12 -18.68
CA ARG A 364 -25.32 -10.29 -19.73
C ARG A 364 -24.88 -10.69 -21.14
N ILE A 365 -23.59 -10.99 -21.33
CA ILE A 365 -23.06 -11.44 -22.62
C ILE A 365 -23.65 -12.82 -23.00
N ALA A 366 -23.68 -13.78 -22.06
CA ALA A 366 -24.19 -15.11 -22.24
C ALA A 366 -25.68 -15.09 -22.67
N VAL A 367 -26.49 -14.28 -21.95
CA VAL A 367 -27.92 -14.10 -22.30
C VAL A 367 -28.09 -13.55 -23.74
N ARG A 368 -27.33 -12.49 -24.08
CA ARG A 368 -27.40 -11.90 -25.46
C ARG A 368 -26.99 -12.89 -26.54
N LEU A 369 -26.03 -13.77 -26.28
CA LEU A 369 -25.62 -14.80 -27.25
C LEU A 369 -26.70 -15.86 -27.43
N LEU A 370 -27.34 -16.27 -26.33
CA LEU A 370 -28.50 -17.20 -26.38
C LEU A 370 -29.65 -16.61 -27.14
N ASP A 371 -30.06 -15.38 -26.87
CA ASP A 371 -31.13 -14.68 -27.59
C ASP A 371 -30.85 -14.53 -29.08
N ARG A 372 -29.57 -14.29 -29.44
CA ARG A 372 -29.17 -14.21 -30.85
C ARG A 372 -29.19 -15.56 -31.53
N GLY A 373 -28.73 -16.60 -30.81
CA GLY A 373 -28.81 -17.99 -31.30
C GLY A 373 -30.25 -18.44 -31.55
N ILE A 374 -31.16 -18.13 -30.62
CA ILE A 374 -32.59 -18.44 -30.74
C ILE A 374 -33.22 -17.69 -31.97
N ARG A 375 -32.92 -16.38 -32.10
CA ARG A 375 -33.42 -15.61 -33.28
C ARG A 375 -32.94 -16.18 -34.60
N ASN A 376 -31.64 -16.45 -34.72
CA ASN A 376 -31.08 -17.03 -35.95
C ASN A 376 -31.67 -18.40 -36.26
N ALA A 377 -31.99 -19.23 -35.26
CA ALA A 377 -32.63 -20.53 -35.45
C ALA A 377 -34.06 -20.38 -35.92
N VAL A 378 -34.84 -19.42 -35.38
CA VAL A 378 -36.21 -19.12 -35.81
C VAL A 378 -36.25 -18.58 -37.24
N GLU A 379 -35.35 -17.66 -37.60
CA GLU A 379 -35.21 -17.11 -38.95
C GLU A 379 -34.80 -18.19 -39.98
N ALA A 380 -33.92 -19.11 -39.63
CA ALA A 380 -33.52 -20.23 -40.48
C ALA A 380 -34.69 -21.21 -40.73
N GLN A 381 -35.52 -21.48 -39.70
CA GLN A 381 -36.74 -22.28 -39.88
C GLN A 381 -37.78 -21.61 -40.76
N ALA A 382 -37.97 -20.29 -40.63
CA ALA A 382 -38.90 -19.53 -41.44
C ALA A 382 -38.48 -19.40 -42.92
N ALA A 383 -37.20 -19.52 -43.23
CA ALA A 383 -36.66 -19.48 -44.59
C ALA A 383 -36.73 -20.84 -45.34
N HIS A 384 -37.05 -21.93 -44.64
CA HIS A 384 -37.11 -23.29 -45.18
C HIS A 384 -38.54 -23.88 -45.17
N GLY A 385 -39.54 -23.15 -44.73
CA GLY A 385 -40.97 -23.47 -44.82
C GLY A 385 -41.72 -22.56 -45.80
#